data_2fdc3f8ab16ae9eee1876f6fb556d1e5
#
_entry.id   2fdc3f8ab16ae9eee1876f6fb556d1e5
#
_cell.length_a   1.000
_cell.length_b   1.000
_cell.length_c   1.000
_cell.angle_alpha   90.00
_cell.angle_beta   90.00
_cell.angle_gamma   90.00
#
_symmetry.space_group_name_H-M   'P 1'
#
loop_
_entity.id
_entity.type
_entity.pdbx_description
1 polymer ?
#
loop_
_entity_poly.entity_id
_entity_poly.type
_entity_poly.pdbx_seq_one_letter_code
_entity_poly.pdbx_strand_id
1 'polypeptide(L)' 'MNVKLIDFMNIITYNEKVEVYDKNNHVLFLGSKNHILSLLQKKQVIATKAITGFMVYNNVISININYEK' A
#
# COMPACT_ATOMS: atom_id res chain seq x y z
N MET A 1 1.12 13.49 6.59
CA MET A 1 1.16 13.30 5.12
C MET A 1 -0.20 12.86 4.65
N ASN A 2 -0.77 13.55 3.65
CA ASN A 2 -2.11 13.24 3.15
C ASN A 2 -2.08 12.64 1.76
N VAL A 3 -1.24 11.63 1.60
CA VAL A 3 -1.14 10.91 0.33
C VAL A 3 -1.99 9.64 0.44
N LYS A 4 -2.88 9.46 -0.51
CA LYS A 4 -3.71 8.26 -0.56
C LYS A 4 -2.90 7.07 -1.04
N LEU A 5 -3.28 5.89 -0.60
CA LEU A 5 -2.59 4.66 -0.99
C LEU A 5 -2.50 4.53 -2.51
N ILE A 6 -3.62 4.75 -3.21
CA ILE A 6 -3.63 4.60 -4.67
C ILE A 6 -2.67 5.58 -5.35
N ASP A 7 -2.60 6.82 -4.86
CA ASP A 7 -1.70 7.82 -5.43
C ASP A 7 -0.25 7.46 -5.18
N PHE A 8 0.05 6.99 -3.96
CA PHE A 8 1.41 6.55 -3.63
C PHE A 8 1.84 5.37 -4.50
N MET A 9 0.94 4.40 -4.70
CA MET A 9 1.22 3.24 -5.55
C MET A 9 1.52 3.65 -6.98
N ASN A 10 0.89 4.72 -7.47
CA ASN A 10 1.12 5.18 -8.84
C ASN A 10 2.43 5.93 -9.03
N ILE A 11 2.97 6.54 -7.97
CA ILE A 11 4.22 7.31 -8.08
C ILE A 11 5.47 6.50 -7.76
N ILE A 12 5.35 5.38 -7.06
CA ILE A 12 6.53 4.55 -6.77
C ILE A 12 6.93 3.77 -8.02
N THR A 13 8.25 3.63 -8.21
CA THR A 13 8.79 2.90 -9.36
C THR A 13 9.23 1.49 -8.99
N TYR A 14 9.02 1.11 -7.76
CA TYR A 14 9.48 -0.15 -7.22
C TYR A 14 8.61 -1.29 -7.72
N ASN A 15 9.23 -2.30 -8.33
CA ASN A 15 8.50 -3.41 -8.96
C ASN A 15 8.66 -4.74 -8.26
N GLU A 16 9.44 -4.79 -7.18
CA GLU A 16 9.71 -6.07 -6.53
C GLU A 16 8.52 -6.51 -5.70
N LYS A 17 8.58 -6.35 -4.43
CA LYS A 17 7.52 -6.80 -3.54
C LYS A 17 6.97 -5.62 -2.74
N VAL A 18 5.66 -5.53 -2.68
CA VAL A 18 4.97 -4.50 -1.91
C VAL A 18 4.11 -5.18 -0.86
N GLU A 19 4.16 -4.68 0.35
CA GLU A 19 3.32 -5.13 1.47
C GLU A 19 2.53 -3.93 1.96
N VAL A 20 1.22 -4.11 2.11
CA VAL A 20 0.35 -3.06 2.65
C VAL A 20 -0.27 -3.57 3.95
N TYR A 21 -0.12 -2.77 5.00
CA TYR A 21 -0.60 -3.09 6.35
C TYR A 21 -1.59 -2.03 6.81
N ASP A 22 -2.55 -2.48 7.64
CA ASP A 22 -3.45 -1.54 8.29
C ASP A 22 -2.75 -0.86 9.48
N LYS A 23 -3.47 -0.01 10.20
CA LYS A 23 -2.89 0.73 11.32
C LYS A 23 -2.48 -0.15 12.50
N ASN A 24 -2.95 -1.39 12.54
CA ASN A 24 -2.60 -2.35 13.58
C ASN A 24 -1.57 -3.37 13.09
N ASN A 25 -0.93 -3.10 11.96
CA ASN A 25 0.07 -3.98 11.34
C ASN A 25 -0.48 -5.32 10.87
N HIS A 26 -1.77 -5.40 10.59
CA HIS A 26 -2.35 -6.56 9.93
C HIS A 26 -2.14 -6.44 8.43
N VAL A 27 -1.74 -7.53 7.80
CA VAL A 27 -1.51 -7.55 6.35
C VAL A 27 -2.82 -7.38 5.60
N LEU A 28 -2.84 -6.43 4.67
CA LEU A 28 -3.98 -6.22 3.77
C LEU A 28 -3.68 -6.78 2.38
N PHE A 29 -2.51 -6.47 1.84
CA PHE A 29 -2.11 -6.91 0.50
C PHE A 29 -0.64 -7.28 0.49
N LEU A 30 -0.31 -8.30 -0.31
CA LEU A 30 1.07 -8.69 -0.61
C LEU A 30 1.19 -8.95 -2.10
N GLY A 31 2.28 -8.53 -2.68
CA GLY A 31 2.54 -8.85 -4.08
C GLY A 31 3.29 -7.74 -4.80
N SER A 32 3.25 -7.80 -6.14
CA SER A 32 3.86 -6.77 -6.96
C SER A 32 3.02 -5.51 -6.97
N LYS A 33 3.64 -4.40 -7.36
CA LYS A 33 2.92 -3.13 -7.53
C LYS A 33 1.68 -3.29 -8.42
N ASN A 34 1.85 -3.95 -9.56
CA ASN A 34 0.75 -4.10 -10.51
C ASN A 34 -0.38 -4.94 -9.97
N HIS A 35 -0.03 -5.99 -9.22
CA HIS A 35 -1.05 -6.84 -8.59
C HIS A 35 -1.86 -6.04 -7.57
N ILE A 36 -1.18 -5.26 -6.73
CA ILE A 36 -1.87 -4.46 -5.72
C ILE A 36 -2.73 -3.37 -6.36
N LEU A 37 -2.23 -2.70 -7.40
CA LEU A 37 -3.03 -1.72 -8.12
C LEU A 37 -4.31 -2.33 -8.69
N SER A 38 -4.21 -3.55 -9.23
CA SER A 38 -5.36 -4.28 -9.73
C SER A 38 -6.39 -4.53 -8.62
N LEU A 39 -5.94 -4.92 -7.44
CA LEU A 39 -6.82 -5.14 -6.30
C LEU A 39 -7.48 -3.85 -5.82
N LEU A 40 -6.73 -2.75 -5.81
CA LEU A 40 -7.24 -1.47 -5.34
C LEU A 40 -8.34 -0.90 -6.23
N GLN A 41 -8.36 -1.25 -7.51
CA GLN A 41 -9.43 -0.83 -8.40
C GLN A 41 -10.80 -1.35 -7.92
N LYS A 42 -10.81 -2.47 -7.21
CA LYS A 42 -12.02 -3.09 -6.70
C LYS A 42 -12.28 -2.74 -5.23
N LYS A 43 -11.35 -2.06 -4.59
CA LYS A 43 -11.42 -1.77 -3.14
C LYS A 43 -11.15 -0.29 -2.89
N GLN A 44 -12.08 0.55 -3.39
CA GLN A 44 -11.92 2.00 -3.36
C GLN A 44 -11.82 2.56 -1.94
N VAL A 45 -12.49 1.96 -0.99
CA VAL A 45 -12.42 2.41 0.41
C VAL A 45 -10.99 2.34 0.92
N ILE A 46 -10.28 1.26 0.62
CA ILE A 46 -8.89 1.09 1.04
C ILE A 46 -7.97 1.95 0.19
N ALA A 47 -8.23 2.01 -1.12
CA ALA A 47 -7.39 2.76 -2.05
C ALA A 47 -7.31 4.25 -1.71
N THR A 48 -8.34 4.80 -1.11
CA THR A 48 -8.41 6.23 -0.78
C THR A 48 -7.91 6.56 0.63
N LYS A 49 -7.50 5.57 1.41
CA LYS A 49 -6.97 5.83 2.74
C LYS A 49 -5.58 6.44 2.67
N ALA A 50 -5.28 7.35 3.59
CA ALA A 50 -3.99 8.00 3.65
C ALA A 50 -2.92 7.02 4.13
N ILE A 51 -1.71 7.13 3.56
CA ILE A 51 -0.58 6.38 4.09
C ILE A 51 -0.11 7.07 5.37
N THR A 52 0.30 6.27 6.34
CA THR A 52 0.83 6.77 7.60
C THR A 52 2.34 6.61 7.69
N GLY A 53 2.90 5.76 6.86
CA GLY A 53 4.33 5.56 6.80
C GLY A 53 4.69 4.48 5.81
N PHE A 54 5.97 4.41 5.47
CA PHE A 54 6.47 3.35 4.62
C PHE A 54 7.95 3.11 4.93
N MET A 55 8.43 1.93 4.55
CA MET A 55 9.82 1.56 4.74
C MET A 55 10.23 0.63 3.60
N VAL A 56 11.47 0.78 3.13
CA VAL A 56 12.04 -0.12 2.13
C VAL A 56 13.09 -0.98 2.83
N TYR A 57 12.96 -2.29 2.70
CA TYR A 57 13.85 -3.23 3.36
C TYR A 57 13.94 -4.53 2.57
N ASN A 58 15.17 -4.97 2.25
CA ASN A 58 15.41 -6.21 1.51
C ASN A 58 14.58 -6.35 0.24
N ASN A 59 14.56 -5.28 -0.57
CA ASN A 59 13.81 -5.22 -1.82
C ASN A 59 12.29 -5.38 -1.62
N VAL A 60 11.82 -5.03 -0.44
CA VAL A 60 10.39 -4.98 -0.14
C VAL A 60 10.05 -3.58 0.31
N ILE A 61 8.97 -3.01 -0.22
CA ILE A 61 8.43 -1.77 0.32
C ILE A 61 7.21 -2.12 1.18
N SER A 62 7.26 -1.72 2.45
CA SER A 62 6.18 -1.93 3.41
C SER A 62 5.45 -0.61 3.62
N ILE A 63 4.16 -0.61 3.43
CA ILE A 63 3.33 0.60 3.50
C ILE A 63 2.28 0.41 4.58
N ASN A 64 2.18 1.39 5.48
CA ASN A 64 1.10 1.40 6.48
C ASN A 64 0.09 2.48 6.09
N ILE A 65 -1.18 2.15 6.23
CA ILE A 65 -2.26 3.08 5.90
C ILE A 65 -3.20 3.28 7.08
N ASN A 66 -3.92 4.38 7.06
CA ASN A 66 -4.89 4.73 8.10
C ASN A 66 -6.22 4.00 7.85
N TYR A 67 -6.18 2.70 8.05
CA TYR A 67 -7.33 1.82 7.86
C TYR A 67 -7.30 0.75 8.94
N GLU A 68 -8.46 0.36 9.42
CA GLU A 68 -8.58 -0.72 10.40
C GLU A 68 -9.38 -1.85 9.78
N LYS A 69 -8.72 -2.99 9.68
CA LYS A 69 -9.32 -4.18 9.08
C LYS A 69 -10.45 -4.77 9.95
#